data_8828cc5d607b01e14220768c78c72021
#
_entry.id   8828cc5d607b01e14220768c78c72021
#
_cell.length_a   1.000
_cell.length_b   1.000
_cell.length_c   1.000
_cell.angle_alpha   90.00
_cell.angle_beta   90.00
_cell.angle_gamma   90.00
#
_symmetry.space_group_name_H-M   'P 1'
#
loop_
_entity.id
_entity.type
_entity.pdbx_description
1 polymer ?
#
loop_
_entity_poly.entity_id
_entity_poly.type
_entity_poly.pdbx_seq_one_letter_code
_entity_poly.pdbx_strand_id
1 'polypeptide(L)'
;TSFERHYLNIPFEYSFIYNHRNSERPFYDITDSTLWAHEVGQLSSLRGSLTQYMDWTNSFFSKNETYTHIPKLVVYYAWKDHKNEDKLWVQAELPVNIVQENLDYRRNVVDTAMNRRTAFFNPRLFMIYYPDENNRQYNQLKFDYRYNSWAQNLTYKINYMDTSNPLEVWMTNPNLPDSHSHFVGFDYNWGIPEKQLRVFFYSNYTYRMNSLCQSMTYDAATGIRTYRPETVNGNWTYYGGFNAS
;
A
#
# COMPACT_ATOMS: atom_id res chain seq x y z
N THR A 1 -34.32 38.53 3.42
CA THR A 1 -33.37 37.82 4.34
C THR A 1 -33.02 36.49 3.72
N SER A 2 -31.83 36.43 3.13
CA SER A 2 -31.27 35.18 2.58
C SER A 2 -30.84 34.29 3.74
N PHE A 3 -31.43 33.12 3.85
CA PHE A 3 -31.03 32.13 4.86
C PHE A 3 -29.90 31.29 4.28
N GLU A 4 -28.74 31.33 4.94
CA GLU A 4 -27.69 30.34 4.75
C GLU A 4 -28.22 28.98 5.21
N ARG A 5 -27.91 27.91 4.44
CA ARG A 5 -28.39 26.56 4.73
C ARG A 5 -27.24 25.65 5.08
N HIS A 6 -27.41 24.87 6.10
CA HIS A 6 -26.46 23.85 6.51
C HIS A 6 -27.06 22.47 6.25
N TYR A 7 -26.27 21.61 5.65
CA TYR A 7 -26.63 20.23 5.39
C TYR A 7 -25.64 19.31 6.07
N LEU A 8 -26.13 18.31 6.80
CA LEU A 8 -25.34 17.29 7.45
C LEU A 8 -25.91 15.92 7.08
N ASN A 9 -25.04 15.02 6.59
CA ASN A 9 -25.41 13.63 6.33
C ASN A 9 -24.30 12.72 6.88
N ILE A 10 -24.69 11.64 7.57
CA ILE A 10 -23.74 10.73 8.23
C ILE A 10 -24.07 9.29 7.85
N PRO A 11 -23.74 8.84 6.62
CA PRO A 11 -23.91 7.47 6.23
C PRO A 11 -22.89 6.55 6.89
N PHE A 12 -23.32 5.32 7.14
CA PHE A 12 -22.44 4.21 7.47
C PHE A 12 -22.25 3.36 6.21
N GLU A 13 -20.98 3.04 5.91
CA GLU A 13 -20.61 2.19 4.79
C GLU A 13 -19.84 0.97 5.31
N TYR A 14 -19.97 -0.14 4.60
CA TYR A 14 -19.20 -1.33 4.88
C TYR A 14 -18.67 -1.92 3.58
N SER A 15 -17.39 -2.28 3.58
CA SER A 15 -16.74 -2.98 2.47
C SER A 15 -16.05 -4.24 2.97
N PHE A 16 -16.05 -5.27 2.14
CA PHE A 16 -15.31 -6.49 2.38
C PHE A 16 -14.41 -6.77 1.17
N ILE A 17 -13.14 -7.06 1.44
CA ILE A 17 -12.15 -7.39 0.42
C ILE A 17 -11.52 -8.73 0.78
N TYR A 18 -11.55 -9.66 -0.17
CA TYR A 18 -10.83 -10.91 -0.09
C TYR A 18 -9.73 -10.95 -1.15
N ASN A 19 -8.50 -11.20 -0.71
CA ASN A 19 -7.36 -11.41 -1.58
C ASN A 19 -6.75 -12.78 -1.32
N HIS A 20 -6.48 -13.49 -2.40
CA HIS A 20 -5.78 -14.77 -2.38
C HIS A 20 -4.57 -14.69 -3.31
N ARG A 21 -3.40 -15.07 -2.79
CA ARG A 21 -2.15 -15.06 -3.56
C ARG A 21 -1.38 -16.34 -3.33
N ASN A 22 -1.14 -17.06 -4.40
CA ASN A 22 -0.20 -18.17 -4.43
C ASN A 22 1.10 -17.72 -5.10
N SER A 23 2.21 -18.11 -4.53
CA SER A 23 3.54 -17.90 -5.11
C SER A 23 4.31 -19.22 -5.00
N GLU A 24 4.76 -19.72 -6.14
CA GLU A 24 5.46 -21.00 -6.23
C GLU A 24 6.72 -20.81 -7.07
N ARG A 25 7.81 -21.37 -6.59
CA ARG A 25 9.05 -21.49 -7.33
C ARG A 25 9.60 -22.89 -7.10
N PRO A 26 9.12 -23.89 -7.85
CA PRO A 26 9.66 -25.23 -7.77
C PRO A 26 11.05 -25.31 -8.42
N PHE A 27 11.97 -25.96 -7.75
CA PHE A 27 13.27 -26.36 -8.30
C PHE A 27 13.28 -27.87 -8.46
N TYR A 28 13.97 -28.34 -9.49
CA TYR A 28 14.09 -29.74 -9.81
C TYR A 28 15.56 -30.09 -9.94
N ASP A 29 16.02 -31.12 -9.20
CA ASP A 29 17.34 -31.70 -9.37
C ASP A 29 17.30 -32.75 -10.49
N ILE A 30 17.65 -32.33 -11.70
CA ILE A 30 17.62 -33.16 -12.90
C ILE A 30 19.04 -33.59 -13.21
N THR A 31 19.57 -34.48 -12.39
CA THR A 31 20.89 -35.11 -12.60
C THR A 31 20.83 -36.34 -13.51
N ASP A 32 19.63 -36.91 -13.72
CA ASP A 32 19.43 -38.08 -14.57
C ASP A 32 19.49 -37.70 -16.05
N SER A 33 20.56 -38.16 -16.74
CA SER A 33 20.79 -37.92 -18.17
C SER A 33 19.71 -38.50 -19.09
N THR A 34 18.93 -39.47 -18.62
CA THR A 34 17.84 -40.06 -19.40
C THR A 34 16.68 -39.09 -19.63
N LEU A 35 16.50 -38.10 -18.74
CA LEU A 35 15.48 -37.07 -18.90
C LEU A 35 15.79 -36.09 -20.05
N TRP A 36 17.06 -35.95 -20.42
CA TRP A 36 17.51 -35.06 -21.50
C TRP A 36 17.46 -35.74 -22.89
N ALA A 37 17.16 -37.03 -22.93
CA ALA A 37 17.02 -37.77 -24.18
C ALA A 37 15.67 -37.56 -24.90
N HIS A 38 14.77 -36.74 -24.31
CA HIS A 38 13.48 -36.41 -24.93
C HIS A 38 13.62 -35.25 -25.92
N GLU A 39 12.93 -35.37 -27.05
CA GLU A 39 12.92 -34.31 -28.07
C GLU A 39 12.37 -33.02 -27.54
N VAL A 40 12.95 -31.89 -28.03
CA VAL A 40 12.49 -30.51 -27.73
C VAL A 40 11.03 -30.39 -28.19
N GLY A 41 10.09 -30.23 -27.28
CA GLY A 41 8.65 -30.15 -27.52
C GLY A 41 7.84 -31.13 -26.66
N GLN A 42 8.48 -32.13 -26.07
CA GLN A 42 7.84 -33.05 -25.11
C GLN A 42 7.98 -32.61 -23.64
N LEU A 43 8.65 -31.51 -23.38
CA LEU A 43 8.86 -30.96 -22.03
C LEU A 43 7.56 -30.67 -21.28
N SER A 44 6.46 -30.35 -21.99
CA SER A 44 5.15 -30.12 -21.37
C SER A 44 4.52 -31.40 -20.79
N SER A 45 4.82 -32.59 -21.37
CA SER A 45 4.35 -33.88 -20.87
C SER A 45 5.16 -34.37 -19.66
N LEU A 46 6.38 -33.87 -19.47
CA LEU A 46 7.24 -34.20 -18.35
C LEU A 46 6.85 -33.55 -17.03
N ARG A 47 5.98 -32.53 -17.03
CA ARG A 47 5.61 -31.80 -15.82
C ARG A 47 5.05 -32.69 -14.71
N GLY A 48 4.24 -33.69 -15.04
CA GLY A 48 3.71 -34.63 -14.07
C GLY A 48 4.75 -35.62 -13.53
N SER A 49 5.74 -35.99 -14.33
CA SER A 49 6.81 -36.91 -13.94
C SER A 49 7.97 -36.22 -13.23
N LEU A 50 8.14 -34.87 -13.38
CA LEU A 50 9.21 -34.12 -12.73
C LEU A 50 8.99 -33.96 -11.22
N THR A 51 7.79 -34.17 -10.70
CA THR A 51 7.50 -34.01 -9.26
C THR A 51 8.38 -34.90 -8.37
N GLN A 52 8.80 -36.06 -8.86
CA GLN A 52 9.73 -36.96 -8.15
C GLN A 52 11.16 -36.42 -8.04
N TYR A 53 11.54 -35.48 -8.92
CA TYR A 53 12.85 -34.82 -8.91
C TYR A 53 12.80 -33.45 -8.26
N MET A 54 11.67 -33.11 -7.60
CA MET A 54 11.53 -31.80 -6.94
C MET A 54 12.53 -31.68 -5.80
N ASP A 55 13.37 -30.67 -5.88
CA ASP A 55 14.24 -30.27 -4.79
C ASP A 55 13.43 -29.44 -3.78
N TRP A 56 12.87 -30.12 -2.80
CA TRP A 56 12.09 -29.51 -1.75
C TRP A 56 12.90 -28.51 -0.91
N THR A 57 14.20 -28.68 -0.83
CA THR A 57 15.10 -27.82 -0.04
C THR A 57 15.21 -26.43 -0.67
N ASN A 58 15.32 -26.36 -1.99
CA ASN A 58 15.46 -25.10 -2.71
C ASN A 58 14.10 -24.58 -3.25
N SER A 59 13.06 -25.42 -3.24
CA SER A 59 11.73 -25.01 -3.67
C SER A 59 11.06 -24.08 -2.67
N PHE A 60 10.24 -23.18 -3.21
CA PHE A 60 9.48 -22.17 -2.44
C PHE A 60 7.99 -22.28 -2.76
N PHE A 61 7.18 -22.32 -1.74
CA PHE A 61 5.72 -22.30 -1.83
C PHE A 61 5.17 -21.33 -0.79
N SER A 62 4.26 -20.48 -1.20
CA SER A 62 3.59 -19.54 -0.29
C SER A 62 2.15 -19.36 -0.73
N LYS A 63 1.23 -19.56 0.20
CA LYS A 63 -0.20 -19.26 0.05
C LYS A 63 -0.55 -18.19 1.05
N ASN A 64 -1.03 -17.06 0.58
CA ASN A 64 -1.47 -15.95 1.43
C ASN A 64 -2.95 -15.65 1.15
N GLU A 65 -3.77 -15.67 2.19
CA GLU A 65 -5.17 -15.28 2.17
C GLU A 65 -5.38 -14.08 3.09
N THR A 66 -5.98 -13.04 2.56
CA THR A 66 -6.24 -11.81 3.31
C THR A 66 -7.73 -11.47 3.24
N TYR A 67 -8.33 -11.32 4.41
CA TYR A 67 -9.71 -10.90 4.61
C TYR A 67 -9.69 -9.51 5.24
N THR A 68 -10.26 -8.51 4.58
CA THR A 68 -10.31 -7.14 5.07
C THR A 68 -11.74 -6.68 5.20
N HIS A 69 -12.15 -6.36 6.42
CA HIS A 69 -13.44 -5.74 6.75
C HIS A 69 -13.23 -4.26 7.00
N ILE A 70 -13.99 -3.40 6.34
CA ILE A 70 -13.85 -1.94 6.42
C ILE A 70 -15.20 -1.31 6.77
N PRO A 71 -15.62 -1.36 8.05
CA PRO A 71 -16.66 -0.47 8.53
C PRO A 71 -16.16 0.99 8.46
N LYS A 72 -16.96 1.88 7.88
CA LYS A 72 -16.61 3.27 7.66
C LYS A 72 -17.80 4.16 7.99
N LEU A 73 -17.56 5.13 8.86
CA LEU A 73 -18.46 6.25 9.06
C LEU A 73 -18.00 7.40 8.16
N VAL A 74 -18.95 7.99 7.44
CA VAL A 74 -18.66 9.17 6.62
C VAL A 74 -19.51 10.32 7.12
N VAL A 75 -18.91 11.50 7.26
CA VAL A 75 -19.59 12.73 7.63
C VAL A 75 -19.50 13.68 6.46
N TYR A 76 -20.63 14.00 5.88
CA TYR A 76 -20.75 15.03 4.86
C TYR A 76 -21.37 16.27 5.49
N TYR A 77 -20.67 17.40 5.37
CA TYR A 77 -21.19 18.69 5.77
C TYR A 77 -21.09 19.67 4.61
N ALA A 78 -22.20 20.36 4.31
CA ALA A 78 -22.22 21.42 3.32
C ALA A 78 -22.83 22.68 3.91
N TRP A 79 -22.13 23.80 3.76
CA TRP A 79 -22.65 25.14 3.99
C TRP A 79 -22.98 25.74 2.63
N LYS A 80 -24.26 26.06 2.44
CA LYS A 80 -24.81 26.57 1.19
C LYS A 80 -25.10 28.06 1.29
N ASP A 81 -24.84 28.76 0.19
CA ASP A 81 -25.16 30.17 0.04
C ASP A 81 -26.66 30.40 -0.22
N HIS A 82 -27.02 31.67 -0.45
CA HIS A 82 -28.39 32.08 -0.76
C HIS A 82 -28.92 31.54 -2.09
N LYS A 83 -28.06 31.10 -3.01
CA LYS A 83 -28.39 30.44 -4.28
C LYS A 83 -28.57 28.93 -4.14
N ASN A 84 -28.46 28.39 -2.91
CA ASN A 84 -28.47 26.97 -2.60
C ASN A 84 -27.29 26.18 -3.20
N GLU A 85 -26.18 26.87 -3.44
CA GLU A 85 -24.92 26.28 -3.91
C GLU A 85 -23.94 26.13 -2.76
N ASP A 86 -23.04 25.15 -2.83
CA ASP A 86 -22.09 24.86 -1.77
C ASP A 86 -21.02 25.97 -1.67
N LYS A 87 -20.92 26.64 -0.53
CA LYS A 87 -19.85 27.58 -0.18
C LYS A 87 -18.69 26.89 0.50
N LEU A 88 -19.01 25.92 1.34
CA LEU A 88 -18.06 24.99 1.95
C LEU A 88 -18.62 23.58 1.86
N TRP A 89 -17.81 22.67 1.42
CA TRP A 89 -18.11 21.23 1.44
C TRP A 89 -17.00 20.50 2.20
N VAL A 90 -17.37 19.68 3.15
CA VAL A 90 -16.46 18.89 3.98
C VAL A 90 -16.91 17.44 3.96
N GLN A 91 -15.96 16.55 3.75
CA GLN A 91 -16.12 15.10 3.89
C GLN A 91 -15.08 14.56 4.86
N ALA A 92 -15.51 13.97 5.95
CA ALA A 92 -14.65 13.22 6.85
C ALA A 92 -15.00 11.73 6.73
N GLU A 93 -14.01 10.91 6.41
CA GLU A 93 -14.12 9.45 6.35
C GLU A 93 -13.36 8.84 7.53
N LEU A 94 -14.00 7.95 8.25
CA LEU A 94 -13.49 7.31 9.46
C LEU A 94 -13.53 5.77 9.30
N PRO A 95 -12.73 5.21 8.39
CA PRO A 95 -12.66 3.76 8.19
C PRO A 95 -11.82 3.08 9.28
N VAL A 96 -12.26 1.90 9.68
CA VAL A 96 -11.45 0.96 10.47
C VAL A 96 -11.19 -0.27 9.61
N ASN A 97 -9.95 -0.47 9.20
CA ASN A 97 -9.54 -1.63 8.40
C ASN A 97 -9.19 -2.78 9.33
N ILE A 98 -10.06 -3.76 9.45
CA ILE A 98 -9.82 -5.00 10.21
C ILE A 98 -9.30 -6.04 9.24
N VAL A 99 -8.01 -6.36 9.33
CA VAL A 99 -7.31 -7.24 8.41
C VAL A 99 -6.98 -8.55 9.12
N GLN A 100 -7.41 -9.64 8.55
CA GLN A 100 -7.00 -11.00 8.92
C GLN A 100 -6.21 -11.60 7.77
N GLU A 101 -4.99 -12.03 8.07
CA GLU A 101 -4.09 -12.67 7.12
C GLU A 101 -3.74 -14.06 7.59
N ASN A 102 -3.79 -15.03 6.65
CA ASN A 102 -3.37 -16.41 6.85
C ASN A 102 -2.29 -16.69 5.82
N LEU A 103 -1.11 -17.06 6.29
CA LEU A 103 0.05 -17.38 5.46
C LEU A 103 0.46 -18.81 5.73
N ASP A 104 0.43 -19.65 4.69
CA ASP A 104 1.13 -20.93 4.65
C ASP A 104 2.43 -20.72 3.85
N TYR A 105 3.55 -21.07 4.45
CA TYR A 105 4.87 -20.83 3.88
C TYR A 105 5.76 -22.04 4.01
N ARG A 106 6.31 -22.48 2.88
CA ARG A 106 7.26 -23.58 2.84
C ARG A 106 8.47 -23.21 2.00
N ARG A 107 9.64 -23.32 2.62
CA ARG A 107 10.93 -23.15 1.94
C ARG A 107 12.02 -23.83 2.74
N ASN A 108 12.78 -24.72 2.12
CA ASN A 108 13.84 -25.49 2.78
C ASN A 108 13.27 -26.24 4.00
N VAL A 109 13.91 -26.11 5.14
CA VAL A 109 13.49 -26.72 6.42
C VAL A 109 12.35 -25.96 7.09
N VAL A 110 11.99 -24.80 6.58
CA VAL A 110 10.88 -24.00 7.13
C VAL A 110 9.57 -24.42 6.47
N ASP A 111 8.68 -24.97 7.28
CA ASP A 111 7.29 -25.23 6.94
C ASP A 111 6.45 -24.65 8.08
N THR A 112 5.77 -23.54 7.80
CA THR A 112 5.10 -22.77 8.86
C THR A 112 3.80 -22.13 8.36
N ALA A 113 2.81 -22.11 9.25
CA ALA A 113 1.58 -21.37 9.08
C ALA A 113 1.55 -20.20 10.07
N MET A 114 1.22 -19.02 9.59
CA MET A 114 1.12 -17.81 10.41
C MET A 114 -0.25 -17.16 10.21
N ASN A 115 -0.83 -16.74 11.32
CA ASN A 115 -2.08 -15.97 11.31
C ASN A 115 -1.83 -14.63 12.00
N ARG A 116 -2.37 -13.56 11.39
CA ARG A 116 -2.34 -12.23 11.98
C ARG A 116 -3.70 -11.58 11.87
N ARG A 117 -4.11 -10.91 12.93
CA ARG A 117 -5.27 -10.03 12.92
C ARG A 117 -4.85 -8.65 13.43
N THR A 118 -5.09 -7.63 12.61
CA THR A 118 -4.75 -6.23 12.92
C THR A 118 -5.93 -5.33 12.61
N ALA A 119 -6.00 -4.19 13.28
CA ALA A 119 -6.99 -3.16 12.99
C ALA A 119 -6.28 -1.82 12.84
N PHE A 120 -6.58 -1.11 11.74
CA PHE A 120 -6.01 0.19 11.41
C PHE A 120 -7.12 1.21 11.27
N PHE A 121 -6.94 2.36 11.91
CA PHE A 121 -7.79 3.52 11.70
C PHE A 121 -7.14 4.43 10.67
N ASN A 122 -7.79 4.63 9.51
CA ASN A 122 -7.23 5.34 8.35
C ASN A 122 -8.11 6.54 7.96
N PRO A 123 -8.20 7.59 8.80
CA PRO A 123 -9.08 8.72 8.56
C PRO A 123 -8.65 9.56 7.36
N ARG A 124 -9.66 10.15 6.71
CA ARG A 124 -9.49 11.15 5.66
C ARG A 124 -10.38 12.35 5.93
N LEU A 125 -9.84 13.54 5.74
CA LEU A 125 -10.56 14.79 5.75
C LEU A 125 -10.36 15.49 4.40
N PHE A 126 -11.45 15.75 3.70
CA PHE A 126 -11.43 16.47 2.44
C PHE A 126 -12.35 17.68 2.53
N MET A 127 -11.88 18.83 2.08
CA MET A 127 -12.63 20.09 2.12
C MET A 127 -12.51 20.81 0.78
N ILE A 128 -13.60 21.43 0.37
CA ILE A 128 -13.65 22.37 -0.75
C ILE A 128 -14.32 23.67 -0.24
N TYR A 129 -13.63 24.78 -0.42
CA TYR A 129 -14.16 26.09 -0.11
C TYR A 129 -14.17 26.97 -1.37
N TYR A 130 -15.26 27.68 -1.55
CA TYR A 130 -15.48 28.59 -2.67
C TYR A 130 -15.54 30.04 -2.12
N PRO A 131 -14.40 30.77 -2.17
CA PRO A 131 -14.31 32.14 -1.62
C PRO A 131 -15.21 33.13 -2.36
N ASP A 132 -15.42 32.93 -3.68
CA ASP A 132 -16.25 33.78 -4.51
C ASP A 132 -17.45 33.00 -5.04
N GLU A 133 -18.63 33.36 -4.58
CA GLU A 133 -19.92 32.71 -4.93
C GLU A 133 -20.30 32.93 -6.41
N ASN A 134 -19.81 33.97 -7.05
CA ASN A 134 -20.13 34.29 -8.44
C ASN A 134 -19.18 33.63 -9.44
N ASN A 135 -17.95 33.31 -9.01
CA ASN A 135 -16.88 32.77 -9.87
C ASN A 135 -16.30 31.44 -9.33
N ARG A 136 -17.14 30.51 -8.91
CA ARG A 136 -16.75 29.27 -8.25
C ARG A 136 -15.78 28.40 -9.07
N GLN A 137 -15.98 28.36 -10.41
CA GLN A 137 -15.10 27.62 -11.30
C GLN A 137 -13.67 28.18 -11.36
N TYR A 138 -13.50 29.45 -11.00
CA TYR A 138 -12.21 30.15 -11.01
C TYR A 138 -11.63 30.32 -9.60
N ASN A 139 -12.48 30.26 -8.56
CA ASN A 139 -12.07 30.50 -7.18
C ASN A 139 -12.45 29.32 -6.31
N GLN A 140 -11.50 28.42 -6.10
CA GLN A 140 -11.70 27.19 -5.36
C GLN A 140 -10.45 26.83 -4.56
N LEU A 141 -10.64 26.53 -3.30
CA LEU A 141 -9.61 26.02 -2.39
C LEU A 141 -9.97 24.60 -2.00
N LYS A 142 -9.04 23.67 -2.16
CA LYS A 142 -9.18 22.27 -1.75
C LYS A 142 -8.12 21.93 -0.71
N PHE A 143 -8.53 21.15 0.27
CA PHE A 143 -7.66 20.57 1.27
C PHE A 143 -7.96 19.08 1.39
N ASP A 144 -6.93 18.22 1.39
CA ASP A 144 -7.06 16.77 1.55
C ASP A 144 -6.01 16.28 2.56
N TYR A 145 -6.47 15.79 3.69
CA TYR A 145 -5.64 15.12 4.69
C TYR A 145 -5.98 13.64 4.74
N ARG A 146 -4.96 12.79 4.72
CA ARG A 146 -5.12 11.33 4.86
C ARG A 146 -4.06 10.80 5.82
N TYR A 147 -4.52 9.97 6.74
CA TYR A 147 -3.64 9.12 7.51
C TYR A 147 -3.86 7.67 7.08
N ASN A 148 -2.79 6.97 6.74
CA ASN A 148 -2.84 5.57 6.37
C ASN A 148 -1.86 4.77 7.22
N SER A 149 -2.32 3.63 7.71
CA SER A 149 -1.50 2.63 8.36
C SER A 149 -1.75 1.26 7.74
N TRP A 150 -0.70 0.48 7.64
CA TRP A 150 -0.75 -0.87 7.08
C TRP A 150 0.30 -1.77 7.72
N ALA A 151 -0.01 -3.04 7.78
CA ALA A 151 0.91 -4.05 8.28
C ALA A 151 1.96 -4.43 7.25
N GLN A 152 3.17 -4.76 7.70
CA GLN A 152 4.20 -5.35 6.85
C GLN A 152 3.78 -6.77 6.42
N ASN A 153 4.28 -7.20 5.25
CA ASN A 153 4.02 -8.54 4.74
C ASN A 153 4.48 -9.61 5.74
N LEU A 154 3.63 -10.61 5.97
CA LEU A 154 3.92 -11.71 6.89
C LEU A 154 5.18 -12.50 6.53
N THR A 155 5.54 -12.58 5.24
CA THR A 155 6.75 -13.28 4.80
C THR A 155 8.03 -12.66 5.37
N TYR A 156 8.04 -11.36 5.66
CA TYR A 156 9.17 -10.70 6.33
C TYR A 156 9.26 -11.04 7.82
N LYS A 157 8.16 -11.52 8.42
CA LYS A 157 8.05 -11.85 9.85
C LYS A 157 8.32 -13.32 10.18
N ILE A 158 8.49 -14.18 9.17
CA ILE A 158 8.93 -15.56 9.36
C ILE A 158 10.36 -15.51 9.87
N ASN A 159 10.68 -16.30 10.89
CA ASN A 159 12.07 -16.42 11.36
C ASN A 159 12.84 -17.38 10.44
N TYR A 160 13.40 -16.83 9.37
CA TYR A 160 14.10 -17.59 8.33
C TYR A 160 15.38 -16.86 7.86
N MET A 161 16.38 -17.65 7.54
CA MET A 161 17.64 -17.21 6.94
C MET A 161 17.93 -18.05 5.69
N ASP A 162 18.07 -17.38 4.55
CA ASP A 162 18.44 -18.00 3.29
C ASP A 162 19.94 -17.88 3.07
N THR A 163 20.62 -19.01 3.02
CA THR A 163 22.05 -19.16 2.78
C THR A 163 22.35 -19.96 1.51
N SER A 164 21.39 -20.05 0.59
CA SER A 164 21.55 -20.79 -0.67
C SER A 164 22.68 -20.20 -1.54
N ASN A 165 22.95 -18.90 -1.44
CA ASN A 165 24.15 -18.29 -1.97
C ASN A 165 25.16 -18.05 -0.81
N PRO A 166 26.34 -18.68 -0.81
CA PRO A 166 27.29 -18.55 0.30
C PRO A 166 27.84 -17.12 0.50
N LEU A 167 27.75 -16.25 -0.52
CA LEU A 167 28.18 -14.85 -0.44
C LEU A 167 27.05 -13.87 -0.16
N GLU A 168 25.80 -14.34 -0.13
CA GLU A 168 24.62 -13.51 0.10
C GLU A 168 23.66 -14.22 1.05
N VAL A 169 23.55 -13.67 2.24
CA VAL A 169 22.63 -14.16 3.26
C VAL A 169 21.39 -13.25 3.32
N TRP A 170 20.21 -13.83 3.17
CA TRP A 170 18.96 -13.12 3.26
C TRP A 170 18.26 -13.50 4.56
N MET A 171 18.04 -12.50 5.40
CA MET A 171 17.37 -12.67 6.69
C MET A 171 15.96 -12.05 6.65
N THR A 172 15.08 -12.57 7.46
CA THR A 172 13.80 -11.95 7.78
C THR A 172 13.87 -11.18 9.08
N ASN A 173 12.84 -10.39 9.40
CA ASN A 173 12.77 -9.61 10.64
C ASN A 173 11.40 -9.73 11.28
N PRO A 174 11.21 -10.64 12.27
CA PRO A 174 9.95 -10.83 12.96
C PRO A 174 9.42 -9.57 13.66
N ASN A 175 10.32 -8.65 14.02
CA ASN A 175 10.01 -7.46 14.82
C ASN A 175 9.73 -6.20 13.95
N LEU A 176 9.49 -6.36 12.64
CA LEU A 176 9.14 -5.23 11.79
C LEU A 176 7.87 -4.54 12.28
N PRO A 177 7.94 -3.23 12.61
CA PRO A 177 6.76 -2.46 12.97
C PRO A 177 5.88 -2.19 11.74
N ASP A 178 4.60 -1.89 12.00
CA ASP A 178 3.67 -1.48 10.96
C ASP A 178 4.03 -0.09 10.42
N SER A 179 3.75 0.15 9.14
CA SER A 179 4.02 1.42 8.47
C SER A 179 2.87 2.38 8.59
N HIS A 180 3.20 3.67 8.61
CA HIS A 180 2.23 4.76 8.67
C HIS A 180 2.60 5.86 7.68
N SER A 181 1.60 6.58 7.19
CA SER A 181 1.85 7.77 6.38
C SER A 181 0.82 8.86 6.65
N HIS A 182 1.28 10.10 6.62
CA HIS A 182 0.46 11.31 6.58
C HIS A 182 0.57 11.92 5.21
N PHE A 183 -0.55 12.23 4.60
CA PHE A 183 -0.63 12.99 3.36
C PHE A 183 -1.39 14.29 3.64
N VAL A 184 -0.85 15.41 3.16
CA VAL A 184 -1.50 16.72 3.16
C VAL A 184 -1.44 17.27 1.74
N GLY A 185 -2.59 17.50 1.15
CA GLY A 185 -2.77 18.11 -0.16
C GLY A 185 -3.48 19.44 -0.05
N PHE A 186 -3.02 20.40 -0.81
CA PHE A 186 -3.62 21.74 -0.89
C PHE A 186 -3.61 22.19 -2.36
N ASP A 187 -4.80 22.52 -2.89
CA ASP A 187 -4.96 23.07 -4.23
C ASP A 187 -5.70 24.41 -4.14
N TYR A 188 -5.23 25.41 -4.86
CA TYR A 188 -5.88 26.71 -4.98
C TYR A 188 -6.00 27.12 -6.43
N ASN A 189 -7.22 27.28 -6.88
CA ASN A 189 -7.56 27.92 -8.15
C ASN A 189 -8.02 29.34 -7.89
N TRP A 190 -7.46 30.29 -8.62
CA TRP A 190 -7.89 31.67 -8.62
C TRP A 190 -7.93 32.20 -10.03
N GLY A 191 -8.94 33.01 -10.37
CA GLY A 191 -9.03 33.59 -11.69
C GLY A 191 -9.94 34.80 -11.78
N ILE A 192 -9.72 35.59 -12.79
CA ILE A 192 -10.51 36.77 -13.16
C ILE A 192 -11.03 36.50 -14.60
N PRO A 193 -12.30 36.07 -14.75
CA PRO A 193 -12.85 35.68 -16.07
C PRO A 193 -12.75 36.80 -17.10
N GLU A 194 -13.01 38.05 -16.72
CA GLU A 194 -13.01 39.22 -17.61
C GLU A 194 -11.61 39.50 -18.20
N LYS A 195 -10.57 39.07 -17.48
CA LYS A 195 -9.18 39.22 -17.91
C LYS A 195 -8.60 37.94 -18.53
N GLN A 196 -9.42 36.88 -18.61
CA GLN A 196 -8.98 35.54 -19.01
C GLN A 196 -7.75 35.06 -18.22
N LEU A 197 -7.59 35.54 -16.99
CA LEU A 197 -6.49 35.17 -16.11
C LEU A 197 -6.90 34.03 -15.19
N ARG A 198 -6.10 32.98 -15.18
CA ARG A 198 -6.25 31.86 -14.26
C ARG A 198 -4.91 31.51 -13.61
N VAL A 199 -4.93 31.32 -12.32
CA VAL A 199 -3.78 30.87 -11.52
C VAL A 199 -4.17 29.58 -10.81
N PHE A 200 -3.33 28.58 -10.91
CA PHE A 200 -3.48 27.34 -10.21
C PHE A 200 -2.21 27.06 -9.40
N PHE A 201 -2.38 26.82 -8.11
CA PHE A 201 -1.33 26.41 -7.19
C PHE A 201 -1.71 25.06 -6.59
N TYR A 202 -0.75 24.15 -6.48
CA TYR A 202 -0.92 22.89 -5.77
C TYR A 202 0.31 22.56 -4.94
N SER A 203 0.07 21.90 -3.80
CA SER A 203 1.11 21.50 -2.85
C SER A 203 0.69 20.20 -2.18
N ASN A 204 1.50 19.15 -2.35
CA ASN A 204 1.28 17.84 -1.77
C ASN A 204 2.50 17.44 -0.94
N TYR A 205 2.27 17.11 0.31
CA TYR A 205 3.29 16.63 1.22
C TYR A 205 2.92 15.26 1.77
N THR A 206 3.85 14.32 1.71
CA THR A 206 3.69 13.00 2.30
C THR A 206 4.85 12.73 3.25
N TYR A 207 4.52 12.39 4.49
CA TYR A 207 5.48 11.93 5.49
C TYR A 207 5.22 10.48 5.84
N ARG A 208 6.28 9.65 5.86
CA ARG A 208 6.18 8.21 6.15
C ARG A 208 7.00 7.84 7.37
N MET A 209 6.40 7.02 8.22
CA MET A 209 7.00 6.42 9.40
C MET A 209 7.08 4.90 9.19
N ASN A 210 8.15 4.29 9.70
CA ASN A 210 8.41 2.86 9.57
C ASN A 210 8.34 2.39 8.10
N SER A 211 8.88 3.19 7.18
CA SER A 211 8.97 2.80 5.77
C SER A 211 9.87 1.60 5.63
N LEU A 212 9.38 0.55 4.96
CA LEU A 212 10.18 -0.64 4.68
C LEU A 212 11.38 -0.27 3.83
N CYS A 213 12.55 -0.69 4.27
CA CYS A 213 13.80 -0.63 3.52
C CYS A 213 14.55 -1.95 3.67
N GLN A 214 15.57 -2.13 2.90
CA GLN A 214 16.50 -3.26 3.02
C GLN A 214 17.83 -2.76 3.54
N SER A 215 18.23 -3.23 4.70
CA SER A 215 19.58 -3.04 5.20
C SER A 215 20.53 -4.07 4.56
N MET A 216 21.75 -3.68 4.35
CA MET A 216 22.84 -4.56 3.91
C MET A 216 24.04 -4.33 4.81
N THR A 217 24.57 -5.41 5.36
CA THR A 217 25.87 -5.43 6.03
C THR A 217 26.85 -6.23 5.21
N TYR A 218 28.11 -5.78 5.13
CA TYR A 218 29.18 -6.45 4.42
C TYR A 218 30.30 -6.83 5.39
N ASP A 219 30.64 -8.10 5.42
CA ASP A 219 31.78 -8.60 6.17
C ASP A 219 33.01 -8.68 5.25
N ALA A 220 34.00 -7.82 5.48
CA ALA A 220 35.18 -7.74 4.66
C ALA A 220 36.09 -8.97 4.82
N ALA A 221 36.01 -9.71 5.92
CA ALA A 221 36.84 -10.88 6.17
C ALA A 221 36.38 -12.10 5.37
N THR A 222 35.07 -12.25 5.22
CA THR A 222 34.44 -13.40 4.54
C THR A 222 33.90 -13.05 3.15
N GLY A 223 33.77 -11.76 2.82
CA GLY A 223 33.10 -11.30 1.59
C GLY A 223 31.58 -11.44 1.59
N ILE A 224 30.99 -11.84 2.69
CA ILE A 224 29.55 -12.11 2.81
C ILE A 224 28.76 -10.81 2.92
N ARG A 225 27.67 -10.71 2.16
CA ARG A 225 26.66 -9.66 2.26
C ARG A 225 25.44 -10.21 2.96
N THR A 226 25.00 -9.57 4.04
CA THR A 226 23.78 -9.93 4.74
C THR A 226 22.71 -8.88 4.50
N TYR A 227 21.58 -9.30 3.95
CA TYR A 227 20.42 -8.47 3.67
C TYR A 227 19.32 -8.75 4.69
N ARG A 228 18.73 -7.69 5.24
CA ARG A 228 17.63 -7.80 6.21
C ARG A 228 16.59 -6.70 5.97
N PRO A 229 15.28 -7.02 6.00
CA PRO A 229 14.24 -6.00 5.99
C PRO A 229 14.26 -5.22 7.31
N GLU A 230 14.30 -3.92 7.20
CA GLU A 230 14.32 -2.94 8.29
C GLU A 230 13.27 -1.87 8.02
N THR A 231 13.07 -0.99 8.97
CA THR A 231 12.24 0.19 8.77
C THR A 231 13.01 1.46 9.05
N VAL A 232 12.69 2.50 8.31
CA VAL A 232 13.28 3.83 8.47
C VAL A 232 12.19 4.88 8.64
N ASN A 233 12.46 5.84 9.52
CA ASN A 233 11.61 7.00 9.76
C ASN A 233 12.13 8.22 9.02
N GLY A 234 11.24 9.21 8.81
CA GLY A 234 11.62 10.49 8.26
C GLY A 234 11.61 10.55 6.73
N ASN A 235 11.12 9.53 6.05
CA ASN A 235 10.88 9.60 4.61
C ASN A 235 9.77 10.59 4.31
N TRP A 236 10.08 11.59 3.50
CA TRP A 236 9.08 12.54 3.04
C TRP A 236 9.19 12.79 1.55
N THR A 237 8.07 13.17 0.96
CA THR A 237 7.99 13.59 -0.44
C THR A 237 7.20 14.88 -0.49
N TYR A 238 7.70 15.85 -1.22
CA TYR A 238 6.99 17.07 -1.54
C TYR A 238 6.85 17.19 -3.05
N TYR A 239 5.65 17.49 -3.49
CA TYR A 239 5.35 17.77 -4.89
C TYR A 239 4.43 18.99 -4.94
N GLY A 240 4.87 20.04 -5.59
CA GLY A 240 4.12 21.27 -5.71
C GLY A 240 4.44 22.01 -6.98
N GLY A 241 3.52 22.88 -7.39
CA GLY A 241 3.68 23.65 -8.60
C GLY A 241 2.69 24.79 -8.70
N PHE A 242 2.97 25.63 -9.69
CA PHE A 242 2.24 26.85 -9.99
C PHE A 242 2.07 26.93 -11.49
N ASN A 243 0.89 27.30 -11.94
CA ASN A 243 0.57 27.56 -13.34
C ASN A 243 -0.24 28.87 -13.42
N ALA A 244 0.12 29.74 -14.36
CA ALA A 244 -0.63 30.93 -14.69
C ALA A 244 -0.86 30.99 -16.20
N SER A 245 -2.08 31.23 -16.61
CA SER A 245 -2.50 31.32 -18.02
C SER A 245 -3.46 32.47 -18.23
#